data_a886cc0e9894ecfa11869b446eea358c
#
_entry.id   a886cc0e9894ecfa11869b446eea358c
#
_cell.length_a   1.000
_cell.length_b   1.000
_cell.length_c   1.000
_cell.angle_alpha   90.00
_cell.angle_beta   90.00
_cell.angle_gamma   90.00
#
_symmetry.space_group_name_H-M   'P 1'
#
loop_
_entity.id
_entity.type
_entity.pdbx_description
1 polymer ?
#
loop_
_entity_poly.entity_id
_entity_poly.type
_entity_poly.pdbx_seq_one_letter_code
_entity_poly.pdbx_strand_id
1 'polypeptide(L)'
;MTLEFKDSLSTWIETKGISRKEFIALLQNKYYEEFKGLDAITLSRWLNGKSTPPLYKQFYIAKCLDVNLKEHIRSLDLSKMKYPTKYDTIFYNLTKALDFSISVLSYRSVPKYVKSEISRDSYQEHVERFGGFYSNISALKNFKNALYEMQNAINYKSIVLKNEEDEIIGHWSGLMDLDKLNSIPSFITVPENELDRSCLVSLGYYVNSEHYFELIIQAICLYLVSYSRTKDFIYFYNVDCRPIIEFCKFVFNAEEMKYYPPLDEKDKMGVYLLKFNIIKSIANPALLKRVQKKLNCLSECETTNCQLCNLKEIELRESSTYKISVEL
;
A
#
# COMPACT_ATOMS: atom_id res chain seq x y z
N MET A 1 -19.47 6.13 19.67
CA MET A 1 -18.60 6.45 20.83
C MET A 1 -17.20 6.06 20.42
N THR A 2 -16.31 7.04 20.18
CA THR A 2 -14.91 6.76 19.84
C THR A 2 -14.16 6.33 21.09
N LEU A 3 -13.73 5.07 21.13
CA LEU A 3 -12.91 4.54 22.23
C LEU A 3 -11.54 5.24 22.20
N GLU A 4 -11.09 5.72 23.37
CA GLU A 4 -9.71 6.19 23.48
C GLU A 4 -8.73 5.01 23.33
N PHE A 5 -7.52 5.27 22.80
CA PHE A 5 -6.55 4.19 22.56
C PHE A 5 -6.25 3.36 23.82
N LYS A 6 -6.24 3.97 25.01
CA LYS A 6 -6.03 3.25 26.28
C LYS A 6 -7.05 2.15 26.52
N ASP A 7 -8.33 2.42 26.20
CA ASP A 7 -9.42 1.47 26.41
C ASP A 7 -9.33 0.33 25.39
N SER A 8 -9.05 0.66 24.13
CA SER A 8 -8.77 -0.33 23.08
C SER A 8 -7.59 -1.23 23.46
N LEU A 9 -6.47 -0.64 23.91
CA LEU A 9 -5.27 -1.39 24.28
C LEU A 9 -5.52 -2.34 25.46
N SER A 10 -6.23 -1.88 26.50
CA SER A 10 -6.59 -2.72 27.64
C SER A 10 -7.43 -3.92 27.21
N THR A 11 -8.48 -3.67 26.41
CA THR A 11 -9.34 -4.73 25.86
C THR A 11 -8.54 -5.72 25.01
N TRP A 12 -7.63 -5.26 24.15
CA TRP A 12 -6.84 -6.15 23.29
C TRP A 12 -5.90 -7.07 24.07
N ILE A 13 -5.24 -6.54 25.13
CA ILE A 13 -4.35 -7.32 25.99
C ILE A 13 -5.16 -8.36 26.78
N GLU A 14 -6.31 -7.96 27.34
CA GLU A 14 -7.23 -8.86 28.06
C GLU A 14 -7.78 -9.96 27.17
N THR A 15 -8.26 -9.62 25.96
CA THR A 15 -8.77 -10.59 24.98
C THR A 15 -7.70 -11.59 24.57
N LYS A 16 -6.42 -11.16 24.47
CA LYS A 16 -5.30 -12.04 24.14
C LYS A 16 -4.85 -12.89 25.34
N GLY A 17 -5.28 -12.56 26.55
CA GLY A 17 -4.94 -13.29 27.80
C GLY A 17 -3.46 -13.24 28.15
N ILE A 18 -2.73 -12.19 27.78
CA ILE A 18 -1.29 -12.04 28.02
C ILE A 18 -0.99 -11.02 29.12
N SER A 19 0.05 -11.26 29.87
CA SER A 19 0.56 -10.32 30.87
C SER A 19 1.24 -9.11 30.21
N ARG A 20 1.38 -8.01 30.95
CA ARG A 20 2.12 -6.81 30.49
C ARG A 20 3.57 -7.12 30.09
N LYS A 21 4.23 -8.06 30.80
CA LYS A 21 5.60 -8.47 30.48
C LYS A 21 5.67 -9.25 29.17
N GLU A 22 4.76 -10.17 28.97
CA GLU A 22 4.64 -10.94 27.72
C GLU A 22 4.30 -10.03 26.54
N PHE A 23 3.41 -9.04 26.75
CA PHE A 23 3.08 -8.06 25.72
C PHE A 23 4.29 -7.24 25.26
N ILE A 24 5.11 -6.74 26.22
CA ILE A 24 6.36 -6.01 25.89
C ILE A 24 7.30 -6.93 25.10
N ALA A 25 7.52 -8.16 25.58
CA ALA A 25 8.37 -9.13 24.91
C ALA A 25 7.87 -9.47 23.49
N LEU A 26 6.57 -9.64 23.31
CA LEU A 26 5.94 -9.92 22.03
C LEU A 26 6.20 -8.79 21.01
N LEU A 27 6.04 -7.53 21.41
CA LEU A 27 6.31 -6.36 20.58
C LEU A 27 7.79 -6.23 20.21
N GLN A 28 8.67 -6.42 21.20
CA GLN A 28 10.11 -6.35 20.98
C GLN A 28 10.62 -7.48 20.09
N ASN A 29 10.11 -8.69 20.25
CA ASN A 29 10.48 -9.82 19.39
C ASN A 29 10.04 -9.63 17.93
N LYS A 30 8.82 -9.08 17.72
CA LYS A 30 8.26 -8.96 16.37
C LYS A 30 8.70 -7.68 15.65
N TYR A 31 8.88 -6.58 16.40
CA TYR A 31 9.17 -5.24 15.89
C TYR A 31 10.23 -4.54 16.74
N TYR A 32 11.40 -5.16 16.86
CA TYR A 32 12.46 -4.70 17.75
C TYR A 32 12.81 -3.22 17.59
N GLU A 33 13.07 -2.79 16.36
CA GLU A 33 13.48 -1.39 16.09
C GLU A 33 12.45 -0.36 16.56
N GLU A 34 11.19 -0.71 16.51
CA GLU A 34 10.10 0.18 16.90
C GLU A 34 9.85 0.19 18.41
N PHE A 35 10.15 -0.92 19.08
CA PHE A 35 9.80 -1.12 20.50
C PHE A 35 10.98 -1.45 21.43
N LYS A 36 12.24 -1.39 20.95
CA LYS A 36 13.44 -1.66 21.79
C LYS A 36 13.51 -0.82 23.07
N GLY A 37 12.93 0.39 23.08
CA GLY A 37 12.86 1.27 24.26
C GLY A 37 11.54 1.15 25.05
N LEU A 38 10.65 0.19 24.73
CA LEU A 38 9.42 0.01 25.48
C LEU A 38 9.68 -0.71 26.79
N ASP A 39 9.30 -0.06 27.89
CA ASP A 39 9.40 -0.59 29.25
C ASP A 39 8.03 -0.63 29.97
N ALA A 40 8.00 -1.20 31.16
CA ALA A 40 6.78 -1.32 31.95
C ALA A 40 6.21 0.05 32.40
N ILE A 41 7.05 1.07 32.53
CA ILE A 41 6.61 2.43 32.88
C ILE A 41 5.89 3.07 31.71
N THR A 42 6.48 2.97 30.53
CA THR A 42 5.89 3.50 29.29
C THR A 42 4.57 2.81 28.99
N LEU A 43 4.52 1.48 29.10
CA LEU A 43 3.27 0.73 28.91
C LEU A 43 2.21 1.14 29.91
N SER A 44 2.58 1.31 31.21
CA SER A 44 1.64 1.78 32.23
C SER A 44 1.08 3.17 31.90
N ARG A 45 1.91 4.08 31.35
CA ARG A 45 1.44 5.41 30.91
C ARG A 45 0.43 5.31 29.78
N TRP A 46 0.61 4.38 28.83
CA TRP A 46 -0.34 4.15 27.74
C TRP A 46 -1.68 3.61 28.25
N LEU A 47 -1.64 2.60 29.12
CA LEU A 47 -2.84 1.99 29.71
C LEU A 47 -3.64 2.95 30.60
N ASN A 48 -2.96 3.91 31.26
CA ASN A 48 -3.61 4.92 32.09
C ASN A 48 -3.96 6.22 31.33
N GLY A 49 -3.73 6.27 30.01
CA GLY A 49 -4.00 7.45 29.19
C GLY A 49 -3.10 8.66 29.49
N LYS A 50 -2.01 8.50 30.28
CA LYS A 50 -1.05 9.57 30.55
C LYS A 50 -0.20 9.95 29.34
N SER A 51 -0.03 9.04 28.42
CA SER A 51 0.56 9.27 27.10
C SER A 51 -0.05 8.30 26.10
N THR A 52 -0.01 8.67 24.81
CA THR A 52 -0.48 7.84 23.70
C THR A 52 0.68 7.59 22.75
N PRO A 53 0.94 6.34 22.33
CA PRO A 53 1.99 6.08 21.34
C PRO A 53 1.64 6.73 19.99
N PRO A 54 2.65 7.08 19.18
CA PRO A 54 2.41 7.53 17.80
C PRO A 54 1.55 6.55 17.03
N LEU A 55 0.74 7.04 16.09
CA LEU A 55 -0.29 6.27 15.40
C LEU A 55 0.26 5.02 14.71
N TYR A 56 1.44 5.11 14.05
CA TYR A 56 2.07 3.94 13.43
C TYR A 56 2.41 2.84 14.45
N LYS A 57 2.79 3.22 15.70
CA LYS A 57 3.00 2.24 16.78
C LYS A 57 1.70 1.60 17.24
N GLN A 58 0.59 2.36 17.25
CA GLN A 58 -0.73 1.79 17.52
C GLN A 58 -1.10 0.73 16.47
N PHE A 59 -0.79 0.96 15.19
CA PHE A 59 -1.03 0.00 14.11
C PHE A 59 -0.15 -1.26 14.25
N TYR A 60 1.12 -1.12 14.65
CA TYR A 60 1.97 -2.28 14.96
C TYR A 60 1.44 -3.06 16.16
N ILE A 61 0.97 -2.39 17.19
CA ILE A 61 0.35 -3.02 18.37
C ILE A 61 -0.90 -3.80 17.95
N ALA A 62 -1.80 -3.18 17.20
CA ALA A 62 -3.00 -3.82 16.69
C ALA A 62 -2.65 -5.08 15.86
N LYS A 63 -1.70 -4.97 14.94
CA LYS A 63 -1.22 -6.09 14.12
C LYS A 63 -0.58 -7.19 14.95
N CYS A 64 0.17 -6.84 16.01
CA CYS A 64 0.83 -7.79 16.88
C CYS A 64 -0.15 -8.60 17.74
N LEU A 65 -1.27 -7.99 18.11
CA LEU A 65 -2.36 -8.60 18.87
C LEU A 65 -3.46 -9.23 17.98
N ASP A 66 -3.21 -9.37 16.67
CA ASP A 66 -4.15 -9.91 15.67
C ASP A 66 -5.47 -9.13 15.58
N VAL A 67 -5.45 -7.85 15.98
CA VAL A 67 -6.60 -6.96 15.82
C VAL A 67 -6.78 -6.63 14.34
N ASN A 68 -8.03 -6.60 13.89
CA ASN A 68 -8.35 -6.20 12.52
C ASN A 68 -7.99 -4.74 12.30
N LEU A 69 -6.86 -4.51 11.61
CA LEU A 69 -6.31 -3.18 11.38
C LEU A 69 -7.27 -2.28 10.58
N LYS A 70 -8.03 -2.85 9.63
CA LYS A 70 -9.04 -2.14 8.85
C LYS A 70 -10.11 -1.54 9.78
N GLU A 71 -10.67 -2.35 10.68
CA GLU A 71 -11.70 -1.90 11.62
C GLU A 71 -11.13 -0.90 12.63
N HIS A 72 -9.89 -1.10 13.08
CA HIS A 72 -9.23 -0.13 13.94
C HIS A 72 -9.08 1.24 13.25
N ILE A 73 -8.62 1.27 11.99
CA ILE A 73 -8.51 2.53 11.22
C ILE A 73 -9.88 3.19 11.05
N ARG A 74 -10.94 2.43 10.79
CA ARG A 74 -12.30 2.96 10.67
C ARG A 74 -12.80 3.64 11.94
N SER A 75 -12.44 3.09 13.10
CA SER A 75 -12.87 3.61 14.42
C SER A 75 -12.12 4.85 14.89
N LEU A 76 -11.01 5.26 14.23
CA LEU A 76 -10.21 6.39 14.65
C LEU A 76 -10.95 7.72 14.52
N ASP A 77 -10.84 8.56 15.55
CA ASP A 77 -11.22 9.97 15.45
C ASP A 77 -10.08 10.79 14.84
N LEU A 78 -10.24 11.13 13.57
CA LEU A 78 -9.28 11.94 12.81
C LEU A 78 -9.60 13.44 12.82
N SER A 79 -10.59 13.90 13.57
CA SER A 79 -11.03 15.29 13.61
C SER A 79 -9.93 16.25 14.12
N LYS A 80 -9.14 15.78 15.08
CA LYS A 80 -8.04 16.54 15.70
C LYS A 80 -6.69 16.37 15.00
N MET A 81 -6.63 15.56 13.93
CA MET A 81 -5.37 15.30 13.23
C MET A 81 -4.94 16.55 12.46
N LYS A 82 -3.80 17.12 12.88
CA LYS A 82 -3.20 18.26 12.20
C LYS A 82 -2.53 17.81 10.90
N TYR A 83 -2.73 18.60 9.86
CA TYR A 83 -2.12 18.42 8.54
C TYR A 83 -0.98 19.45 8.39
N PRO A 84 0.28 19.04 8.31
CA PRO A 84 1.38 19.98 8.13
C PRO A 84 1.29 20.69 6.77
N THR A 85 1.46 22.01 6.74
CA THR A 85 1.39 22.84 5.51
C THR A 85 2.38 22.43 4.42
N LYS A 86 3.50 21.78 4.79
CA LYS A 86 4.45 21.24 3.83
C LYS A 86 3.82 20.21 2.87
N TYR A 87 2.77 19.49 3.31
CA TYR A 87 2.05 18.57 2.43
C TYR A 87 1.37 19.31 1.27
N ASP A 88 0.82 20.51 1.52
CA ASP A 88 0.12 21.26 0.49
C ASP A 88 1.03 21.57 -0.70
N THR A 89 2.29 21.96 -0.44
CA THR A 89 3.29 22.23 -1.47
C THR A 89 3.65 20.95 -2.25
N ILE A 90 3.85 19.84 -1.56
CA ILE A 90 4.21 18.56 -2.20
C ILE A 90 3.06 18.03 -3.07
N PHE A 91 1.83 18.06 -2.55
CA PHE A 91 0.65 17.68 -3.31
C PHE A 91 0.41 18.60 -4.51
N TYR A 92 0.58 19.92 -4.32
CA TYR A 92 0.47 20.88 -5.42
C TYR A 92 1.48 20.60 -6.53
N ASN A 93 2.76 20.39 -6.19
CA ASN A 93 3.81 20.10 -7.17
C ASN A 93 3.53 18.79 -7.92
N LEU A 94 3.10 17.74 -7.21
CA LEU A 94 2.74 16.48 -7.82
C LEU A 94 1.54 16.63 -8.77
N THR A 95 0.45 17.23 -8.30
CA THR A 95 -0.75 17.46 -9.10
C THR A 95 -0.42 18.26 -10.36
N LYS A 96 0.34 19.35 -10.21
CA LYS A 96 0.78 20.17 -11.34
C LYS A 96 1.61 19.35 -12.35
N ALA A 97 2.53 18.50 -11.87
CA ALA A 97 3.35 17.69 -12.76
C ALA A 97 2.55 16.63 -13.52
N LEU A 98 1.57 16.00 -12.85
CA LEU A 98 0.76 14.95 -13.46
C LEU A 98 -0.33 15.48 -14.39
N ASP A 99 -0.90 16.65 -14.07
CA ASP A 99 -2.06 17.18 -14.80
C ASP A 99 -1.70 18.18 -15.88
N PHE A 100 -0.46 18.68 -15.91
CA PHE A 100 -0.07 19.80 -16.77
C PHE A 100 -0.32 19.54 -18.26
N SER A 101 0.10 18.40 -18.78
CA SER A 101 -0.02 18.10 -20.20
C SER A 101 -1.47 17.85 -20.64
N ILE A 102 -2.32 17.37 -19.74
CA ILE A 102 -3.71 17.00 -20.03
C ILE A 102 -4.63 18.20 -19.88
N SER A 103 -4.49 18.96 -18.80
CA SER A 103 -5.41 20.07 -18.51
C SER A 103 -5.16 21.33 -19.35
N VAL A 104 -3.92 21.53 -19.82
CA VAL A 104 -3.50 22.78 -20.49
C VAL A 104 -3.28 22.60 -21.98
N LEU A 105 -2.79 21.43 -22.42
CA LEU A 105 -2.30 21.22 -23.78
C LEU A 105 -3.14 20.22 -24.60
N SER A 106 -4.18 19.64 -24.03
CA SER A 106 -4.99 18.64 -24.70
C SER A 106 -6.36 19.17 -25.10
N TYR A 107 -6.78 18.89 -26.34
CA TYR A 107 -8.16 19.07 -26.79
C TYR A 107 -9.09 17.96 -26.30
N ARG A 108 -8.55 16.89 -25.70
CA ARG A 108 -9.36 15.78 -25.17
C ARG A 108 -9.79 16.07 -23.76
N SER A 109 -11.03 15.78 -23.44
CA SER A 109 -11.48 15.74 -22.05
C SER A 109 -10.73 14.67 -21.29
N VAL A 110 -10.44 14.93 -20.02
CA VAL A 110 -9.86 13.92 -19.12
C VAL A 110 -10.90 12.80 -18.96
N PRO A 111 -10.55 11.54 -19.24
CA PRO A 111 -11.48 10.43 -19.05
C PRO A 111 -11.93 10.37 -17.59
N LYS A 112 -13.24 10.30 -17.38
CA LYS A 112 -13.81 10.18 -16.04
C LYS A 112 -13.61 8.76 -15.52
N TYR A 113 -13.07 8.63 -14.33
CA TYR A 113 -13.04 7.36 -13.62
C TYR A 113 -14.46 6.96 -13.20
N VAL A 114 -14.85 5.74 -13.54
CA VAL A 114 -16.17 5.19 -13.21
C VAL A 114 -16.05 4.02 -12.24
N LYS A 115 -15.17 3.07 -12.49
CA LYS A 115 -15.00 1.89 -11.65
C LYS A 115 -13.56 1.42 -11.52
N SER A 116 -13.27 0.74 -10.42
CA SER A 116 -12.01 0.00 -10.24
C SER A 116 -12.28 -1.49 -10.17
N GLU A 117 -11.34 -2.25 -10.71
CA GLU A 117 -11.34 -3.71 -10.70
C GLU A 117 -10.02 -4.21 -10.15
N ILE A 118 -10.09 -5.18 -9.26
CA ILE A 118 -8.92 -5.87 -8.73
C ILE A 118 -8.99 -7.32 -9.23
N SER A 119 -7.92 -7.76 -9.89
CA SER A 119 -7.80 -9.10 -10.45
C SER A 119 -6.54 -9.81 -9.94
N ARG A 120 -6.53 -11.12 -10.15
CA ARG A 120 -5.33 -11.94 -10.07
C ARG A 120 -5.06 -12.44 -11.48
N ASP A 121 -3.93 -12.03 -12.04
CA ASP A 121 -3.56 -12.32 -13.41
C ASP A 121 -2.36 -13.28 -13.40
N SER A 122 -2.38 -14.30 -14.27
CA SER A 122 -1.18 -15.04 -14.65
C SER A 122 -0.20 -14.09 -15.36
N TYR A 123 1.04 -14.54 -15.54
CA TYR A 123 2.02 -13.77 -16.31
C TYR A 123 1.50 -13.44 -17.72
N GLN A 124 0.89 -14.42 -18.40
CA GLN A 124 0.39 -14.24 -19.75
C GLN A 124 -0.76 -13.25 -19.83
N GLU A 125 -1.76 -13.36 -18.97
CA GLU A 125 -2.87 -12.40 -18.88
C GLU A 125 -2.37 -10.99 -18.60
N HIS A 126 -1.37 -10.86 -17.70
CA HIS A 126 -0.76 -9.57 -17.39
C HIS A 126 -0.05 -8.95 -18.59
N VAL A 127 0.70 -9.75 -19.36
CA VAL A 127 1.39 -9.28 -20.58
C VAL A 127 0.39 -8.91 -21.67
N GLU A 128 -0.66 -9.69 -21.88
CA GLU A 128 -1.71 -9.39 -22.84
C GLU A 128 -2.42 -8.05 -22.52
N ARG A 129 -2.69 -7.80 -21.23
CA ARG A 129 -3.38 -6.57 -20.79
C ARG A 129 -2.48 -5.34 -20.78
N PHE A 130 -1.24 -5.45 -20.34
CA PHE A 130 -0.38 -4.32 -20.00
C PHE A 130 0.97 -4.31 -20.73
N GLY A 131 1.29 -5.33 -21.52
CA GLY A 131 2.59 -5.46 -22.20
C GLY A 131 2.95 -4.31 -23.10
N GLY A 132 1.96 -3.70 -23.78
CA GLY A 132 2.13 -2.51 -24.59
C GLY A 132 2.65 -1.31 -23.79
N PHE A 133 2.17 -1.09 -22.59
CA PHE A 133 2.67 -0.05 -21.69
C PHE A 133 4.13 -0.30 -21.29
N TYR A 134 4.43 -1.51 -20.81
CA TYR A 134 5.77 -1.85 -20.35
C TYR A 134 6.81 -1.93 -21.49
N SER A 135 6.40 -2.17 -22.73
CA SER A 135 7.33 -2.26 -23.87
C SER A 135 8.08 -0.95 -24.14
N ASN A 136 7.52 0.17 -23.74
CA ASN A 136 8.10 1.50 -23.94
C ASN A 136 9.14 1.91 -22.90
N ILE A 137 9.44 1.02 -21.89
CA ILE A 137 10.31 1.35 -20.77
C ILE A 137 11.58 0.48 -20.87
N SER A 138 12.62 1.01 -21.52
CA SER A 138 13.87 0.29 -21.77
C SER A 138 14.63 -0.04 -20.47
N ALA A 139 14.58 0.81 -19.47
CA ALA A 139 15.24 0.62 -18.17
C ALA A 139 14.84 -0.70 -17.48
N LEU A 140 13.63 -1.22 -17.75
CA LEU A 140 13.14 -2.48 -17.19
C LEU A 140 13.24 -3.69 -18.14
N LYS A 141 13.91 -3.55 -19.29
CA LYS A 141 14.02 -4.64 -20.29
C LYS A 141 14.56 -5.94 -19.69
N ASN A 142 15.65 -5.83 -18.94
CA ASN A 142 16.26 -7.00 -18.32
C ASN A 142 15.38 -7.62 -17.24
N PHE A 143 14.68 -6.80 -16.45
CA PHE A 143 13.71 -7.26 -15.47
C PHE A 143 12.57 -8.03 -16.12
N LYS A 144 12.02 -7.52 -17.23
CA LYS A 144 10.96 -8.21 -17.98
C LYS A 144 11.43 -9.57 -18.54
N ASN A 145 12.65 -9.63 -19.06
CA ASN A 145 13.20 -10.90 -19.55
C ASN A 145 13.30 -11.94 -18.43
N ALA A 146 13.77 -11.53 -17.25
CA ALA A 146 13.86 -12.43 -16.10
C ALA A 146 12.47 -12.89 -15.62
N LEU A 147 11.46 -12.02 -15.62
CA LEU A 147 10.08 -12.40 -15.29
C LEU A 147 9.49 -13.36 -16.33
N TYR A 148 9.87 -13.23 -17.61
CA TYR A 148 9.47 -14.17 -18.65
C TYR A 148 10.02 -15.58 -18.38
N GLU A 149 11.25 -15.72 -17.95
CA GLU A 149 11.85 -17.00 -17.57
C GLU A 149 11.11 -17.69 -16.40
N MET A 150 10.46 -16.88 -15.56
CA MET A 150 9.72 -17.32 -14.37
C MET A 150 8.19 -17.35 -14.57
N GLN A 151 7.69 -17.19 -15.80
CA GLN A 151 6.27 -16.97 -16.12
C GLN A 151 5.30 -17.99 -15.50
N ASN A 152 5.69 -19.24 -15.35
CA ASN A 152 4.87 -20.30 -14.77
C ASN A 152 4.78 -20.25 -13.23
N ALA A 153 5.64 -19.46 -12.59
CA ALA A 153 5.78 -19.43 -11.14
C ALA A 153 5.25 -18.13 -10.53
N ILE A 154 4.92 -17.12 -11.34
CA ILE A 154 4.51 -15.80 -10.87
C ILE A 154 3.07 -15.50 -11.23
N ASN A 155 2.40 -14.82 -10.30
CA ASN A 155 1.07 -14.24 -10.51
C ASN A 155 1.08 -12.79 -10.06
N TYR A 156 0.33 -11.97 -10.79
CA TYR A 156 0.14 -10.57 -10.45
C TYR A 156 -1.15 -10.35 -9.68
N LYS A 157 -1.14 -9.37 -8.81
CA LYS A 157 -2.35 -8.74 -8.28
C LYS A 157 -2.45 -7.37 -8.94
N SER A 158 -3.47 -7.17 -9.76
CA SER A 158 -3.64 -5.96 -10.54
C SER A 158 -4.83 -5.14 -10.07
N ILE A 159 -4.67 -3.81 -10.04
CA ILE A 159 -5.72 -2.82 -9.80
C ILE A 159 -5.87 -2.04 -11.10
N VAL A 160 -7.06 -1.96 -11.64
CA VAL A 160 -7.37 -1.29 -12.89
C VAL A 160 -8.45 -0.25 -12.67
N LEU A 161 -8.26 0.95 -13.20
CA LEU A 161 -9.27 2.00 -13.27
C LEU A 161 -9.83 2.05 -14.69
N LYS A 162 -11.14 2.13 -14.81
CA LYS A 162 -11.85 2.13 -16.08
C LYS A 162 -12.76 3.34 -16.21
N ASN A 163 -12.94 3.83 -17.45
CA ASN A 163 -13.88 4.87 -17.81
C ASN A 163 -15.26 4.29 -18.17
N GLU A 164 -16.17 5.13 -18.67
CA GLU A 164 -17.53 4.75 -19.08
C GLU A 164 -17.54 3.78 -20.25
N GLU A 165 -16.53 3.83 -21.12
CA GLU A 165 -16.34 2.96 -22.27
C GLU A 165 -15.61 1.64 -21.93
N ASP A 166 -15.39 1.35 -20.64
CA ASP A 166 -14.62 0.21 -20.11
C ASP A 166 -13.13 0.21 -20.52
N GLU A 167 -12.60 1.35 -20.97
CA GLU A 167 -11.19 1.51 -21.30
C GLU A 167 -10.34 1.68 -20.05
N ILE A 168 -9.11 1.15 -20.08
CA ILE A 168 -8.16 1.27 -18.97
C ILE A 168 -7.55 2.68 -18.96
N ILE A 169 -7.85 3.44 -17.93
CA ILE A 169 -7.32 4.79 -17.68
C ILE A 169 -6.32 4.85 -16.53
N GLY A 170 -6.08 3.74 -15.89
CA GLY A 170 -5.06 3.59 -14.86
C GLY A 170 -4.90 2.13 -14.46
N HIS A 171 -3.68 1.72 -14.17
CA HIS A 171 -3.44 0.41 -13.56
C HIS A 171 -2.20 0.41 -12.66
N TRP A 172 -2.21 -0.50 -11.70
CA TRP A 172 -1.06 -0.86 -10.88
C TRP A 172 -1.07 -2.36 -10.63
N SER A 173 0.09 -3.00 -10.79
CA SER A 173 0.23 -4.44 -10.60
C SER A 173 1.37 -4.75 -9.66
N GLY A 174 1.22 -5.81 -8.88
CA GLY A 174 2.23 -6.22 -7.91
C GLY A 174 2.41 -7.74 -7.84
N LEU A 175 3.62 -8.15 -7.48
CA LEU A 175 4.02 -9.53 -7.17
C LEU A 175 4.09 -9.67 -5.65
N MET A 176 3.34 -10.62 -5.11
CA MET A 176 3.22 -10.79 -3.66
C MET A 176 4.28 -11.74 -3.08
N ASP A 177 4.84 -12.63 -3.90
CA ASP A 177 5.80 -13.68 -3.51
C ASP A 177 7.21 -13.30 -3.96
N LEU A 178 7.93 -12.52 -3.13
CA LEU A 178 9.27 -12.03 -3.48
C LEU A 178 10.39 -13.06 -3.31
N ASP A 179 10.16 -14.13 -2.58
CA ASP A 179 11.09 -15.26 -2.44
C ASP A 179 11.55 -15.76 -3.82
N LYS A 180 10.63 -15.87 -4.76
CA LYS A 180 10.92 -16.28 -6.14
C LYS A 180 11.78 -15.27 -6.90
N LEU A 181 11.58 -13.98 -6.68
CA LEU A 181 12.33 -12.91 -7.33
C LEU A 181 13.71 -12.67 -6.72
N ASN A 182 13.90 -13.02 -5.47
CA ASN A 182 15.18 -12.86 -4.78
C ASN A 182 16.28 -13.76 -5.35
N SER A 183 15.90 -14.79 -6.14
CA SER A 183 16.85 -15.57 -6.94
C SER A 183 17.48 -14.76 -8.08
N ILE A 184 17.01 -13.52 -8.35
CA ILE A 184 17.52 -12.63 -9.40
C ILE A 184 18.13 -11.37 -8.75
N PRO A 185 19.30 -11.46 -8.09
CA PRO A 185 19.89 -10.35 -7.31
C PRO A 185 20.21 -9.10 -8.12
N SER A 186 20.35 -9.19 -9.45
CA SER A 186 20.61 -8.06 -10.33
C SER A 186 19.47 -7.04 -10.38
N PHE A 187 18.24 -7.44 -10.01
CA PHE A 187 17.05 -6.59 -10.09
C PHE A 187 16.59 -6.09 -8.73
N ILE A 188 16.43 -7.01 -7.80
CA ILE A 188 15.99 -6.68 -6.46
C ILE A 188 16.73 -7.57 -5.48
N THR A 189 17.24 -6.96 -4.42
CA THR A 189 17.79 -7.70 -3.28
C THR A 189 16.97 -7.30 -2.06
N VAL A 190 16.23 -8.26 -1.53
CA VAL A 190 15.46 -8.11 -0.31
C VAL A 190 16.18 -8.83 0.82
N PRO A 191 16.39 -8.21 1.99
CA PRO A 191 16.94 -8.90 3.15
C PRO A 191 16.16 -10.17 3.47
N GLU A 192 16.84 -11.25 3.84
CA GLU A 192 16.22 -12.56 4.08
C GLU A 192 15.09 -12.48 5.13
N ASN A 193 15.29 -11.70 6.18
CA ASN A 193 14.31 -11.48 7.24
C ASN A 193 13.11 -10.59 6.83
N GLU A 194 13.11 -10.07 5.61
CA GLU A 194 12.02 -9.25 5.07
C GLU A 194 11.26 -9.94 3.92
N LEU A 195 11.78 -11.04 3.36
CA LEU A 195 11.24 -11.68 2.16
C LEU A 195 9.74 -11.99 2.26
N ASP A 196 9.34 -12.73 3.29
CA ASP A 196 7.95 -13.12 3.52
C ASP A 196 7.04 -11.93 3.80
N ARG A 197 7.64 -10.81 4.25
CA ARG A 197 6.94 -9.60 4.67
C ARG A 197 6.93 -8.51 3.61
N SER A 198 7.42 -8.80 2.41
CA SER A 198 7.58 -7.84 1.32
C SER A 198 6.74 -8.20 0.10
N CYS A 199 6.44 -7.20 -0.72
CA CYS A 199 5.92 -7.37 -2.07
C CYS A 199 6.55 -6.35 -3.02
N LEU A 200 6.48 -6.62 -4.33
CA LEU A 200 6.96 -5.72 -5.37
C LEU A 200 5.80 -5.19 -6.19
N VAL A 201 5.70 -3.89 -6.31
CA VAL A 201 4.74 -3.21 -7.19
C VAL A 201 5.46 -2.72 -8.43
N SER A 202 4.93 -3.05 -9.59
CA SER A 202 5.44 -2.61 -10.90
C SER A 202 5.15 -1.13 -11.12
N LEU A 203 5.68 -0.57 -12.21
CA LEU A 203 5.31 0.77 -12.65
C LEU A 203 3.81 0.86 -12.88
N GLY A 204 3.22 1.97 -12.43
CA GLY A 204 1.82 2.27 -12.66
C GLY A 204 1.62 3.12 -13.91
N TYR A 205 0.47 2.92 -14.57
CA TYR A 205 -0.09 3.82 -15.56
C TYR A 205 -1.25 4.61 -14.98
N TYR A 206 -1.31 5.89 -15.25
CA TYR A 206 -2.39 6.78 -14.84
C TYR A 206 -2.41 8.00 -15.76
N VAL A 207 -3.60 8.52 -16.04
CA VAL A 207 -3.77 9.65 -16.96
C VAL A 207 -3.54 10.98 -16.26
N ASN A 208 -3.87 11.08 -14.96
CA ASN A 208 -3.79 12.32 -14.18
C ASN A 208 -3.55 12.05 -12.68
N SER A 209 -3.48 13.11 -11.89
CA SER A 209 -3.26 13.03 -10.44
C SER A 209 -4.41 12.35 -9.70
N GLU A 210 -5.67 12.55 -10.12
CA GLU A 210 -6.84 11.92 -9.50
C GLU A 210 -6.75 10.39 -9.61
N HIS A 211 -6.44 9.88 -10.82
CA HIS A 211 -6.25 8.45 -11.06
C HIS A 211 -5.06 7.89 -10.25
N TYR A 212 -3.97 8.65 -10.18
CA TYR A 212 -2.80 8.27 -9.36
C TYR A 212 -3.18 8.10 -7.89
N PHE A 213 -3.90 9.07 -7.30
CA PHE A 213 -4.34 8.98 -5.91
C PHE A 213 -5.36 7.87 -5.70
N GLU A 214 -6.27 7.65 -6.63
CA GLU A 214 -7.24 6.55 -6.52
C GLU A 214 -6.53 5.20 -6.52
N LEU A 215 -5.54 4.98 -7.39
CA LEU A 215 -4.71 3.76 -7.38
C LEU A 215 -4.01 3.55 -6.03
N ILE A 216 -3.42 4.59 -5.44
CA ILE A 216 -2.80 4.53 -4.12
C ILE A 216 -3.81 4.09 -3.06
N ILE A 217 -4.98 4.72 -3.02
CA ILE A 217 -6.00 4.42 -2.01
C ILE A 217 -6.56 3.00 -2.19
N GLN A 218 -6.80 2.56 -3.43
CA GLN A 218 -7.21 1.19 -3.72
C GLN A 218 -6.14 0.18 -3.30
N ALA A 219 -4.86 0.44 -3.58
CA ALA A 219 -3.75 -0.43 -3.18
C ALA A 219 -3.63 -0.55 -1.65
N ILE A 220 -3.77 0.56 -0.92
CA ILE A 220 -3.76 0.55 0.54
C ILE A 220 -4.98 -0.20 1.09
N CYS A 221 -6.17 0.00 0.54
CA CYS A 221 -7.37 -0.73 0.97
C CYS A 221 -7.25 -2.23 0.66
N LEU A 222 -6.74 -2.61 -0.51
CA LEU A 222 -6.43 -4.01 -0.83
C LEU A 222 -5.41 -4.61 0.16
N TYR A 223 -4.35 -3.85 0.49
CA TYR A 223 -3.40 -4.27 1.53
C TYR A 223 -4.11 -4.53 2.87
N LEU A 224 -4.95 -3.62 3.32
CA LEU A 224 -5.67 -3.75 4.61
C LEU A 224 -6.63 -4.94 4.64
N VAL A 225 -7.24 -5.27 3.50
CA VAL A 225 -8.17 -6.38 3.36
C VAL A 225 -7.44 -7.73 3.29
N SER A 226 -6.38 -7.84 2.47
CA SER A 226 -5.79 -9.14 2.11
C SER A 226 -4.40 -9.40 2.69
N TYR A 227 -3.59 -8.34 2.95
CA TYR A 227 -2.14 -8.50 3.21
C TYR A 227 -1.65 -7.90 4.52
N SER A 228 -2.51 -7.23 5.28
CA SER A 228 -2.11 -6.49 6.49
C SER A 228 -1.49 -7.38 7.58
N ARG A 229 -1.77 -8.68 7.58
CA ARG A 229 -1.19 -9.64 8.52
C ARG A 229 0.21 -10.12 8.12
N THR A 230 0.47 -10.23 6.82
CA THR A 230 1.67 -10.89 6.27
C THR A 230 2.70 -9.91 5.72
N LYS A 231 2.28 -8.79 5.14
CA LYS A 231 3.20 -7.85 4.47
C LYS A 231 3.40 -6.58 5.29
N ASP A 232 4.64 -6.07 5.30
CA ASP A 232 5.05 -4.83 5.97
C ASP A 232 5.80 -3.89 5.04
N PHE A 233 6.51 -4.43 4.03
CA PHE A 233 7.34 -3.64 3.13
C PHE A 233 6.84 -3.72 1.70
N ILE A 234 6.84 -2.57 1.05
CA ILE A 234 6.54 -2.43 -0.36
C ILE A 234 7.80 -1.97 -1.07
N TYR A 235 8.26 -2.78 -2.00
CA TYR A 235 9.22 -2.38 -3.02
C TYR A 235 8.42 -1.96 -4.24
N PHE A 236 8.75 -0.85 -4.87
CA PHE A 236 8.00 -0.41 -6.04
C PHE A 236 8.86 0.36 -7.02
N TYR A 237 8.55 0.16 -8.29
CA TYR A 237 9.17 0.90 -9.37
C TYR A 237 8.45 2.23 -9.60
N ASN A 238 9.24 3.28 -9.82
CA ASN A 238 8.72 4.58 -10.21
C ASN A 238 9.60 5.22 -11.26
N VAL A 239 8.99 5.95 -12.19
CA VAL A 239 9.72 6.70 -13.20
C VAL A 239 10.55 7.81 -12.55
N ASP A 240 11.65 8.19 -13.19
CA ASP A 240 12.49 9.33 -12.80
C ASP A 240 11.76 10.65 -13.09
N CYS A 241 10.76 10.92 -12.25
CA CYS A 241 10.00 12.16 -12.23
C CYS A 241 10.11 12.77 -10.83
N ARG A 242 10.88 13.85 -10.71
CA ARG A 242 11.21 14.47 -9.43
C ARG A 242 10.01 14.72 -8.50
N PRO A 243 8.87 15.30 -8.94
CA PRO A 243 7.71 15.51 -8.07
C PRO A 243 7.12 14.21 -7.52
N ILE A 244 7.15 13.13 -8.32
CA ILE A 244 6.66 11.80 -7.86
C ILE A 244 7.62 11.23 -6.82
N ILE A 245 8.92 11.30 -7.06
CA ILE A 245 9.94 10.79 -6.12
C ILE A 245 9.90 11.57 -4.80
N GLU A 246 9.80 12.91 -4.85
CA GLU A 246 9.64 13.75 -3.65
C GLU A 246 8.36 13.41 -2.88
N PHE A 247 7.25 13.19 -3.58
CA PHE A 247 6.01 12.74 -2.97
C PHE A 247 6.20 11.39 -2.26
N CYS A 248 6.80 10.40 -2.93
CA CYS A 248 7.04 9.08 -2.35
C CYS A 248 7.94 9.15 -1.11
N LYS A 249 9.03 9.91 -1.18
CA LYS A 249 9.94 10.11 -0.04
C LYS A 249 9.24 10.78 1.14
N PHE A 250 8.40 11.75 0.88
CA PHE A 250 7.80 12.54 1.94
C PHE A 250 6.52 11.92 2.52
N VAL A 251 5.65 11.38 1.65
CA VAL A 251 4.36 10.82 2.07
C VAL A 251 4.48 9.38 2.54
N PHE A 252 5.24 8.55 1.82
CA PHE A 252 5.47 7.15 2.19
C PHE A 252 6.72 6.94 3.06
N ASN A 253 7.55 7.98 3.23
CA ASN A 253 8.90 7.84 3.81
C ASN A 253 9.72 6.80 3.04
N ALA A 254 9.64 6.86 1.71
CA ALA A 254 10.29 5.90 0.84
C ALA A 254 11.81 6.12 0.76
N GLU A 255 12.55 5.02 0.73
CA GLU A 255 13.99 4.96 0.56
C GLU A 255 14.33 4.58 -0.88
N GLU A 256 15.35 5.22 -1.45
CA GLU A 256 15.88 4.84 -2.76
C GLU A 256 16.78 3.61 -2.61
N MET A 257 16.38 2.49 -3.25
CA MET A 257 17.15 1.26 -3.22
C MET A 257 18.09 1.15 -4.41
N LYS A 258 17.61 1.51 -5.61
CA LYS A 258 18.39 1.39 -6.86
C LYS A 258 17.83 2.30 -7.94
N TYR A 259 18.72 2.79 -8.80
CA TYR A 259 18.37 3.50 -10.03
C TYR A 259 18.73 2.66 -11.25
N TYR A 260 17.83 2.57 -12.20
CA TYR A 260 18.00 1.92 -13.48
C TYR A 260 17.96 2.99 -14.56
N PRO A 261 19.11 3.31 -15.19
CA PRO A 261 19.14 4.27 -16.30
C PRO A 261 18.42 3.70 -17.52
N PRO A 262 17.96 4.56 -18.44
CA PRO A 262 17.44 4.10 -19.72
C PRO A 262 18.56 3.36 -20.49
N LEU A 263 18.18 2.28 -21.17
CA LEU A 263 19.11 1.46 -21.96
C LEU A 263 19.23 1.95 -23.42
N ASP A 264 18.30 2.78 -23.86
CA ASP A 264 18.25 3.37 -25.20
C ASP A 264 18.44 4.89 -25.08
N GLU A 265 19.30 5.47 -25.90
CA GLU A 265 19.54 6.93 -25.93
C GLU A 265 18.26 7.73 -26.31
N LYS A 266 17.30 7.09 -26.98
CA LYS A 266 16.00 7.69 -27.32
C LYS A 266 15.03 7.69 -26.14
N ASP A 267 15.22 6.79 -25.18
CA ASP A 267 14.40 6.72 -23.96
C ASP A 267 15.04 7.63 -22.89
N LYS A 268 14.34 8.68 -22.53
CA LYS A 268 14.84 9.68 -21.57
C LYS A 268 14.47 9.35 -20.13
N MET A 269 13.75 8.25 -19.89
CA MET A 269 13.21 7.94 -18.58
C MET A 269 13.92 6.77 -17.93
N GLY A 270 14.67 7.05 -16.86
CA GLY A 270 15.12 6.05 -15.91
C GLY A 270 14.01 5.64 -14.94
N VAL A 271 14.30 4.64 -14.13
CA VAL A 271 13.38 4.08 -13.14
C VAL A 271 14.09 3.92 -11.82
N TYR A 272 13.45 4.37 -10.74
CA TYR A 272 13.87 4.10 -9.38
C TYR A 272 13.15 2.87 -8.82
N LEU A 273 13.89 2.02 -8.12
CA LEU A 273 13.33 1.08 -7.16
C LEU A 273 13.33 1.77 -5.79
N LEU A 274 12.14 1.95 -5.24
CA LEU A 274 11.92 2.55 -3.93
C LEU A 274 11.39 1.49 -2.97
N LYS A 275 11.64 1.69 -1.67
CA LYS A 275 11.14 0.84 -0.58
C LYS A 275 10.46 1.71 0.47
N PHE A 276 9.34 1.26 1.02
CA PHE A 276 8.74 1.88 2.18
C PHE A 276 8.02 0.86 3.08
N ASN A 277 7.83 1.26 4.33
CA ASN A 277 7.02 0.49 5.27
C ASN A 277 5.56 0.94 5.19
N ILE A 278 4.66 0.04 4.81
CA ILE A 278 3.26 0.37 4.55
C ILE A 278 2.51 0.81 5.82
N ILE A 279 2.83 0.22 6.97
CA ILE A 279 2.20 0.58 8.26
C ILE A 279 2.52 2.03 8.64
N LYS A 280 3.79 2.44 8.48
CA LYS A 280 4.21 3.83 8.72
C LYS A 280 3.57 4.79 7.73
N SER A 281 3.46 4.38 6.48
CA SER A 281 2.86 5.21 5.42
C SER A 281 1.36 5.42 5.62
N ILE A 282 0.60 4.39 5.99
CA ILE A 282 -0.84 4.52 6.28
C ILE A 282 -1.09 5.46 7.45
N ALA A 283 -0.21 5.49 8.46
CA ALA A 283 -0.31 6.40 9.59
C ALA A 283 -0.07 7.87 9.23
N ASN A 284 0.37 8.16 7.99
CA ASN A 284 0.57 9.52 7.53
C ASN A 284 -0.78 10.25 7.39
N PRO A 285 -0.94 11.46 7.98
CA PRO A 285 -2.18 12.24 7.92
C PRO A 285 -2.69 12.49 6.50
N ALA A 286 -1.79 12.62 5.53
CA ALA A 286 -2.11 12.87 4.13
C ALA A 286 -2.88 11.71 3.47
N LEU A 287 -2.63 10.49 3.90
CA LEU A 287 -3.26 9.28 3.37
C LEU A 287 -4.40 8.79 4.24
N LEU A 288 -4.23 8.84 5.56
CA LEU A 288 -5.11 8.17 6.51
C LEU A 288 -6.59 8.60 6.40
N LYS A 289 -6.87 9.91 6.24
CA LYS A 289 -8.25 10.39 6.08
C LYS A 289 -8.89 9.85 4.80
N ARG A 290 -8.14 9.77 3.70
CA ARG A 290 -8.63 9.24 2.42
C ARG A 290 -8.87 7.72 2.51
N VAL A 291 -7.94 7.01 3.15
CA VAL A 291 -8.07 5.56 3.42
C VAL A 291 -9.30 5.29 4.29
N GLN A 292 -9.48 6.01 5.40
CA GLN A 292 -10.64 5.86 6.27
C GLN A 292 -11.95 6.10 5.52
N LYS A 293 -12.02 7.16 4.69
CA LYS A 293 -13.19 7.45 3.85
C LYS A 293 -13.52 6.27 2.92
N LYS A 294 -12.51 5.67 2.26
CA LYS A 294 -12.70 4.52 1.37
C LYS A 294 -13.13 3.26 2.14
N LEU A 295 -12.56 3.02 3.32
CA LEU A 295 -12.95 1.92 4.18
C LEU A 295 -14.39 2.06 4.69
N ASN A 296 -14.84 3.27 4.99
CA ASN A 296 -16.23 3.52 5.35
C ASN A 296 -17.18 3.24 4.16
N CYS A 297 -16.82 3.71 2.96
CA CYS A 297 -17.54 3.35 1.74
C CYS A 297 -17.63 1.82 1.57
N LEU A 298 -16.52 1.10 1.78
CA LEU A 298 -16.49 -0.37 1.69
C LEU A 298 -17.47 -1.04 2.66
N SER A 299 -17.67 -0.51 3.86
CA SER A 299 -18.63 -1.05 4.82
C SER A 299 -20.10 -0.82 4.42
N GLU A 300 -20.34 0.18 3.60
CA GLU A 300 -21.69 0.55 3.15
C GLU A 300 -22.05 -0.04 1.77
N CYS A 301 -21.10 -0.71 1.09
CA CYS A 301 -21.31 -1.25 -0.27
C CYS A 301 -22.53 -2.19 -0.37
N GLU A 302 -22.79 -2.99 0.65
CA GLU A 302 -23.92 -3.94 0.65
C GLU A 302 -25.27 -3.20 0.73
N THR A 303 -25.32 -2.12 1.52
CA THR A 303 -26.57 -1.35 1.72
C THR A 303 -26.84 -0.40 0.55
N THR A 304 -25.79 0.07 -0.14
CA THR A 304 -25.90 1.02 -1.25
C THR A 304 -25.91 0.35 -2.63
N ASN A 305 -25.76 -0.98 -2.68
CA ASN A 305 -25.64 -1.74 -3.93
C ASN A 305 -24.57 -1.17 -4.89
N CYS A 306 -23.45 -0.70 -4.31
CA CYS A 306 -22.39 0.00 -5.01
C CYS A 306 -21.60 -0.97 -5.90
N GLN A 307 -21.46 -0.65 -7.19
CA GLN A 307 -20.70 -1.42 -8.17
C GLN A 307 -19.40 -0.71 -8.61
N LEU A 308 -18.98 0.34 -7.89
CA LEU A 308 -17.80 1.14 -8.27
C LEU A 308 -16.47 0.41 -8.08
N CYS A 309 -16.43 -0.66 -7.29
CA CYS A 309 -15.24 -1.51 -7.12
C CYS A 309 -15.63 -2.91 -6.64
N ASN A 310 -14.76 -3.91 -6.88
CA ASN A 310 -14.94 -5.28 -6.40
C ASN A 310 -14.16 -5.58 -5.09
N LEU A 311 -13.72 -4.57 -4.37
CA LEU A 311 -12.93 -4.74 -3.15
C LEU A 311 -13.73 -5.47 -2.04
N LYS A 312 -15.05 -5.26 -1.98
CA LYS A 312 -15.93 -5.96 -1.03
C LYS A 312 -16.00 -7.46 -1.30
N GLU A 313 -16.08 -7.86 -2.56
CA GLU A 313 -16.08 -9.29 -2.94
C GLU A 313 -14.76 -9.97 -2.54
N ILE A 314 -13.63 -9.26 -2.69
CA ILE A 314 -12.33 -9.75 -2.25
C ILE A 314 -12.30 -9.93 -0.74
N GLU A 315 -12.80 -8.96 0.00
CA GLU A 315 -12.91 -9.04 1.47
C GLU A 315 -13.70 -10.26 1.91
N LEU A 316 -14.84 -10.54 1.28
CA LEU A 316 -15.68 -11.68 1.61
C LEU A 316 -14.98 -13.02 1.31
N ARG A 317 -14.30 -13.13 0.18
CA ARG A 317 -13.52 -14.33 -0.19
C ARG A 317 -12.37 -14.60 0.79
N GLU A 318 -11.58 -13.59 1.12
CA GLU A 318 -10.47 -13.71 2.09
C GLU A 318 -10.97 -14.09 3.49
N SER A 319 -12.09 -13.53 3.92
CA SER A 319 -12.72 -13.85 5.21
C SER A 319 -13.21 -15.30 5.27
N SER A 320 -13.69 -15.84 4.16
CA SER A 320 -14.17 -17.25 4.07
C SER A 320 -13.00 -18.24 4.11
N THR A 321 -11.91 -17.93 3.42
CA THR A 321 -10.70 -18.76 3.39
C THR A 321 -10.06 -18.85 4.77
N TYR A 322 -10.09 -17.75 5.54
CA TYR A 322 -9.52 -17.72 6.88
C TYR A 322 -10.29 -18.57 7.90
N LYS A 323 -11.63 -18.63 7.82
CA LYS A 323 -12.43 -19.49 8.71
C LYS A 323 -12.09 -20.95 8.54
N ILE A 324 -11.85 -21.40 7.32
CA ILE A 324 -11.51 -22.82 7.01
C ILE A 324 -10.11 -23.18 7.54
N SER A 325 -9.15 -22.25 7.53
CA SER A 325 -7.78 -22.50 8.00
C SER A 325 -7.60 -22.47 9.52
N VAL A 326 -8.60 -22.00 10.28
CA VAL A 326 -8.58 -21.96 11.76
C VAL A 326 -9.31 -23.18 12.35
N GLU A 327 -10.12 -23.87 11.55
CA GLU A 327 -10.88 -25.09 11.95
C GLU A 327 -10.14 -26.40 11.61
N LEU A 328 -8.95 -26.32 11.01
CA LEU A 328 -8.03 -27.45 10.74
C LEU A 328 -6.79 -27.35 11.63
#